data_54eb988bed8bcedaf55d001285a91a52
#
_entry.id   54eb988bed8bcedaf55d001285a91a52
#
_cell.length_a   1.000
_cell.length_b   1.000
_cell.length_c   1.000
_cell.angle_alpha   90.00
_cell.angle_beta   90.00
_cell.angle_gamma   90.00
#
_symmetry.space_group_name_H-M   'P 1'
#
loop_
_entity.id
_entity.type
_entity.pdbx_description
1 polymer ?
#
loop_
_entity_poly.entity_id
_entity_poly.type
_entity_poly.pdbx_seq_one_letter_code
_entity_poly.pdbx_strand_id
1 'polypeptide(L)'
;NYTPNYVAKNLKTKNTRSIGVIAEDMTVFALPDIIDGITEYCEEADYQILLVNLRLYKKFQDNYYRDNRHKEIVRQEFQKLLAKQVEGIIYVAAHERLIDIIPEDLPIPTVVAYGFTGSGKIPSVVVKDIKGAHDLVSYIVSRGHRKIGVIAGKKESIHTQSRLEGYQKALFEGGILYDPDMVTYGDWDRQSGYENTDILLEKGATAIFCMNDFMAGGTYDRLEELGLHAGKDVAVAGYDNREMACYEKPPLTTMALPLHD
;
A
#
# COMPACT_ATOMS: atom_id res chain seq x y z
N ASN A 1 -40.91 -2.09 -23.97
CA ASN A 1 -39.48 -1.71 -24.02
C ASN A 1 -38.67 -2.99 -24.22
N TYR A 2 -38.12 -3.16 -25.39
CA TYR A 2 -37.18 -4.26 -25.68
C TYR A 2 -35.80 -3.86 -25.17
N THR A 3 -35.30 -4.55 -24.16
CA THR A 3 -33.91 -4.45 -23.72
C THR A 3 -33.08 -5.45 -24.55
N PRO A 4 -32.16 -5.00 -25.40
CA PRO A 4 -31.34 -5.91 -26.19
C PRO A 4 -30.60 -6.89 -25.28
N ASN A 5 -30.64 -8.19 -25.63
CA ASN A 5 -29.86 -9.18 -24.89
C ASN A 5 -28.37 -8.92 -25.15
N TYR A 6 -27.65 -8.45 -24.17
CA TYR A 6 -26.25 -8.10 -24.24
C TYR A 6 -25.37 -9.30 -24.71
N VAL A 7 -25.73 -10.52 -24.29
CA VAL A 7 -25.04 -11.76 -24.71
C VAL A 7 -25.16 -11.98 -26.22
N ALA A 8 -26.34 -11.72 -26.79
CA ALA A 8 -26.55 -11.87 -28.23
C ALA A 8 -25.82 -10.78 -29.06
N LYS A 9 -25.67 -9.60 -28.53
CA LYS A 9 -24.90 -8.50 -29.14
C LYS A 9 -23.40 -8.81 -29.12
N ASN A 10 -22.88 -9.31 -28.00
CA ASN A 10 -21.47 -9.64 -27.80
C ASN A 10 -21.02 -10.84 -28.66
N LEU A 11 -21.88 -11.84 -28.87
CA LEU A 11 -21.64 -12.96 -29.81
C LEU A 11 -21.40 -12.49 -31.25
N LYS A 12 -21.96 -11.35 -31.62
CA LYS A 12 -21.85 -10.80 -32.99
C LYS A 12 -20.63 -9.88 -33.16
N THR A 13 -20.18 -9.22 -32.12
CA THR A 13 -19.12 -8.21 -32.17
C THR A 13 -17.77 -8.71 -31.67
N LYS A 14 -17.71 -9.84 -30.94
CA LYS A 14 -16.54 -10.38 -30.22
C LYS A 14 -15.92 -9.38 -29.24
N ASN A 15 -16.65 -8.32 -28.88
CA ASN A 15 -16.19 -7.26 -27.98
C ASN A 15 -17.16 -7.20 -26.80
N THR A 16 -16.70 -7.59 -25.62
CA THR A 16 -17.54 -7.66 -24.41
C THR A 16 -17.50 -6.38 -23.60
N ARG A 17 -16.55 -5.47 -23.90
CA ARG A 17 -16.32 -4.26 -23.09
C ARG A 17 -16.29 -4.58 -21.58
N SER A 18 -15.61 -5.65 -21.20
CA SER A 18 -15.53 -6.11 -19.82
C SER A 18 -14.09 -6.35 -19.40
N ILE A 19 -13.73 -5.80 -18.26
CA ILE A 19 -12.43 -6.02 -17.59
C ILE A 19 -12.67 -6.89 -16.34
N GLY A 20 -11.88 -7.95 -16.20
CA GLY A 20 -11.86 -8.76 -14.99
C GLY A 20 -10.95 -8.09 -13.94
N VAL A 21 -11.44 -7.88 -12.74
CA VAL A 21 -10.62 -7.39 -11.61
C VAL A 21 -10.61 -8.47 -10.54
N ILE A 22 -9.43 -9.02 -10.25
CA ILE A 22 -9.21 -9.99 -9.18
C ILE A 22 -8.56 -9.28 -8.01
N ALA A 23 -9.31 -9.05 -6.94
CA ALA A 23 -8.83 -8.47 -5.70
C ALA A 23 -8.48 -9.58 -4.69
N GLU A 24 -7.29 -9.56 -4.12
CA GLU A 24 -6.89 -10.54 -3.12
C GLU A 24 -7.75 -10.45 -1.84
N ASP A 25 -7.96 -9.26 -1.32
CA ASP A 25 -8.90 -9.05 -0.21
C ASP A 25 -9.32 -7.58 -0.07
N MET A 26 -10.58 -7.28 -0.35
CA MET A 26 -11.17 -5.94 -0.24
C MET A 26 -11.17 -5.34 1.17
N THR A 27 -10.82 -6.12 2.20
CA THR A 27 -10.74 -5.60 3.57
C THR A 27 -9.37 -5.03 3.93
N VAL A 28 -8.38 -5.17 3.05
CA VAL A 28 -7.07 -4.53 3.18
C VAL A 28 -7.17 -3.09 2.71
N PHE A 29 -6.60 -2.17 3.47
CA PHE A 29 -6.86 -0.75 3.37
C PHE A 29 -6.60 -0.12 1.98
N ALA A 30 -5.61 -0.61 1.24
CA ALA A 30 -5.23 -0.04 -0.06
C ALA A 30 -6.22 -0.43 -1.18
N LEU A 31 -6.90 -1.58 -1.06
CA LEU A 31 -7.68 -2.13 -2.17
C LEU A 31 -8.95 -1.35 -2.52
N PRO A 32 -9.73 -0.83 -1.56
CA PRO A 32 -10.91 -0.04 -1.91
C PRO A 32 -10.61 1.13 -2.83
N ASP A 33 -9.59 1.92 -2.51
CA ASP A 33 -9.23 3.11 -3.29
C ASP A 33 -8.68 2.72 -4.67
N ILE A 34 -7.83 1.69 -4.76
CA ILE A 34 -7.33 1.17 -6.04
C ILE A 34 -8.49 0.70 -6.93
N ILE A 35 -9.47 0.00 -6.36
CA ILE A 35 -10.62 -0.50 -7.12
C ILE A 35 -11.56 0.62 -7.52
N ASP A 36 -11.70 1.64 -6.70
CA ASP A 36 -12.47 2.83 -7.01
C ASP A 36 -11.86 3.56 -8.22
N GLY A 37 -10.55 3.82 -8.23
CA GLY A 37 -9.86 4.41 -9.38
C GLY A 37 -9.95 3.56 -10.67
N ILE A 38 -9.82 2.23 -10.56
CA ILE A 38 -10.04 1.32 -11.68
C ILE A 38 -11.49 1.45 -12.19
N THR A 39 -12.46 1.56 -11.29
CA THR A 39 -13.89 1.66 -11.63
C THR A 39 -14.16 2.96 -12.35
N GLU A 40 -13.69 4.09 -11.83
CA GLU A 40 -13.85 5.41 -12.44
C GLU A 40 -13.30 5.42 -13.88
N TYR A 41 -12.07 4.94 -14.09
CA TYR A 41 -11.48 4.89 -15.43
C TYR A 41 -12.25 3.95 -16.38
N CYS A 42 -12.73 2.81 -15.88
CA CYS A 42 -13.54 1.90 -16.69
C CYS A 42 -14.88 2.51 -17.10
N GLU A 43 -15.54 3.26 -16.21
CA GLU A 43 -16.77 3.99 -16.51
C GLU A 43 -16.55 5.04 -17.61
N GLU A 44 -15.49 5.83 -17.50
CA GLU A 44 -15.12 6.83 -18.53
C GLU A 44 -14.82 6.19 -19.89
N ALA A 45 -14.20 5.01 -19.89
CA ALA A 45 -13.85 4.27 -21.09
C ALA A 45 -15.00 3.39 -21.64
N ASP A 46 -16.19 3.41 -21.04
CA ASP A 46 -17.35 2.55 -21.38
C ASP A 46 -17.02 1.05 -21.26
N TYR A 47 -16.31 0.66 -20.20
CA TYR A 47 -16.06 -0.73 -19.81
C TYR A 47 -16.83 -1.11 -18.56
N GLN A 48 -17.25 -2.37 -18.50
CA GLN A 48 -17.83 -2.98 -17.30
C GLN A 48 -16.76 -3.73 -16.52
N ILE A 49 -16.84 -3.69 -15.18
CA ILE A 49 -15.94 -4.45 -14.31
C ILE A 49 -16.64 -5.73 -13.85
N LEU A 50 -15.91 -6.85 -13.96
CA LEU A 50 -16.24 -8.12 -13.32
C LEU A 50 -15.31 -8.31 -12.12
N LEU A 51 -15.73 -7.82 -10.94
CA LEU A 51 -14.93 -7.87 -9.72
C LEU A 51 -15.05 -9.24 -9.03
N VAL A 52 -13.91 -9.83 -8.71
CA VAL A 52 -13.76 -11.05 -7.91
C VAL A 52 -12.97 -10.71 -6.65
N ASN A 53 -13.59 -10.81 -5.48
CA ASN A 53 -12.90 -10.70 -4.20
C ASN A 53 -12.55 -12.08 -3.67
N LEU A 54 -11.28 -12.43 -3.64
CA LEU A 54 -10.79 -13.75 -3.21
C LEU A 54 -10.89 -13.96 -1.70
N ARG A 55 -10.88 -12.87 -0.92
CA ARG A 55 -10.91 -12.87 0.55
C ARG A 55 -9.76 -13.69 1.16
N LEU A 56 -8.57 -13.57 0.58
CA LEU A 56 -7.42 -14.41 0.96
C LEU A 56 -6.97 -14.13 2.39
N TYR A 57 -6.92 -12.86 2.78
CA TYR A 57 -6.58 -12.47 4.15
C TYR A 57 -7.56 -13.05 5.18
N LYS A 58 -8.87 -12.98 4.89
CA LYS A 58 -9.90 -13.56 5.77
C LYS A 58 -9.84 -15.09 5.85
N LYS A 59 -9.45 -15.76 4.76
CA LYS A 59 -9.40 -17.23 4.69
C LYS A 59 -8.13 -17.82 5.30
N PHE A 60 -6.98 -17.14 5.11
CA PHE A 60 -5.66 -17.72 5.38
C PHE A 60 -4.78 -16.84 6.25
N GLN A 61 -5.25 -15.67 6.69
CA GLN A 61 -4.52 -14.65 7.43
C GLN A 61 -3.31 -14.07 6.66
N ASP A 62 -2.41 -13.39 7.37
CA ASP A 62 -1.37 -12.53 6.79
C ASP A 62 -0.25 -13.28 6.03
N ASN A 63 -0.22 -14.59 6.08
CA ASN A 63 0.87 -15.39 5.50
C ASN A 63 0.43 -16.31 4.35
N TYR A 64 -0.75 -16.09 3.78
CA TYR A 64 -1.29 -16.96 2.73
C TYR A 64 -0.38 -17.10 1.50
N TYR A 65 0.42 -16.06 1.21
CA TYR A 65 1.35 -16.06 0.09
C TYR A 65 2.65 -16.84 0.35
N ARG A 66 2.93 -17.24 1.58
CA ARG A 66 4.09 -18.06 1.94
C ARG A 66 3.84 -19.55 1.72
N ASP A 67 2.58 -19.96 1.76
CA ASP A 67 2.17 -21.30 1.39
C ASP A 67 1.37 -21.25 0.06
N ASN A 68 1.35 -22.34 -0.65
CA ASN A 68 0.75 -22.37 -1.99
C ASN A 68 -0.78 -22.55 -2.00
N ARG A 69 -1.45 -22.46 -0.86
CA ARG A 69 -2.90 -22.74 -0.72
C ARG A 69 -3.77 -21.82 -1.58
N HIS A 70 -3.36 -20.59 -1.79
CA HIS A 70 -4.12 -19.61 -2.57
C HIS A 70 -3.95 -19.77 -4.09
N LYS A 71 -2.87 -20.44 -4.56
CA LYS A 71 -2.53 -20.52 -5.98
C LYS A 71 -3.64 -21.15 -6.83
N GLU A 72 -4.24 -22.22 -6.33
CA GLU A 72 -5.33 -22.89 -7.05
C GLU A 72 -6.60 -22.04 -7.13
N ILE A 73 -6.92 -21.32 -6.06
CA ILE A 73 -8.06 -20.39 -6.04
C ILE A 73 -7.88 -19.30 -7.08
N VAL A 74 -6.70 -18.69 -7.12
CA VAL A 74 -6.37 -17.65 -8.12
C VAL A 74 -6.48 -18.20 -9.53
N ARG A 75 -5.88 -19.37 -9.81
CA ARG A 75 -5.93 -20.02 -11.13
C ARG A 75 -7.36 -20.24 -11.60
N GLN A 76 -8.23 -20.75 -10.73
CA GLN A 76 -9.64 -20.98 -11.05
C GLN A 76 -10.38 -19.69 -11.40
N GLU A 77 -10.10 -18.59 -10.70
CA GLU A 77 -10.75 -17.31 -11.01
C GLU A 77 -10.26 -16.71 -12.33
N PHE A 78 -8.96 -16.85 -12.68
CA PHE A 78 -8.49 -16.52 -14.03
C PHE A 78 -9.26 -17.30 -15.10
N GLN A 79 -9.40 -18.62 -14.95
CA GLN A 79 -10.15 -19.46 -15.89
C GLN A 79 -11.62 -19.04 -16.02
N LYS A 80 -12.28 -18.69 -14.90
CA LYS A 80 -13.66 -18.22 -14.92
C LYS A 80 -13.82 -16.89 -15.65
N LEU A 81 -12.88 -15.96 -15.49
CA LEU A 81 -12.91 -14.67 -16.18
C LEU A 81 -12.64 -14.86 -17.69
N LEU A 82 -11.68 -15.71 -18.06
CA LEU A 82 -11.43 -16.07 -19.46
C LEU A 82 -12.68 -16.70 -20.10
N ALA A 83 -13.36 -17.61 -19.41
CA ALA A 83 -14.62 -18.20 -19.88
C ALA A 83 -15.75 -17.18 -20.06
N LYS A 84 -15.71 -16.06 -19.32
CA LYS A 84 -16.64 -14.92 -19.49
C LYS A 84 -16.21 -13.96 -20.59
N GLN A 85 -15.08 -14.25 -21.29
CA GLN A 85 -14.56 -13.46 -22.39
C GLN A 85 -14.26 -12.00 -22.03
N VAL A 86 -13.71 -11.76 -20.83
CA VAL A 86 -13.19 -10.43 -20.49
C VAL A 86 -12.04 -10.05 -21.43
N GLU A 87 -11.88 -8.78 -21.73
CA GLU A 87 -10.87 -8.27 -22.67
C GLU A 87 -9.51 -8.02 -22.04
N GLY A 88 -9.47 -7.95 -20.72
CA GLY A 88 -8.25 -7.82 -19.91
C GLY A 88 -8.49 -8.20 -18.46
N ILE A 89 -7.41 -8.43 -17.72
CA ILE A 89 -7.47 -8.74 -16.29
C ILE A 89 -6.54 -7.81 -15.53
N ILE A 90 -7.06 -7.24 -14.45
CA ILE A 90 -6.27 -6.51 -13.46
C ILE A 90 -6.23 -7.36 -12.18
N TYR A 91 -5.04 -7.75 -11.76
CA TYR A 91 -4.82 -8.44 -10.49
C TYR A 91 -4.36 -7.44 -9.45
N VAL A 92 -5.13 -7.25 -8.39
CA VAL A 92 -4.85 -6.30 -7.31
C VAL A 92 -4.36 -7.06 -6.08
N ALA A 93 -3.08 -6.93 -5.77
CA ALA A 93 -2.47 -7.58 -4.60
C ALA A 93 -2.86 -6.85 -3.31
N ALA A 94 -2.99 -7.60 -2.22
CA ALA A 94 -3.28 -7.03 -0.90
C ALA A 94 -2.06 -6.33 -0.28
N HIS A 95 -0.87 -6.80 -0.60
CA HIS A 95 0.41 -6.26 -0.15
C HIS A 95 1.41 -6.27 -1.31
N GLU A 96 2.21 -5.22 -1.43
CA GLU A 96 3.24 -5.17 -2.47
C GLU A 96 4.27 -6.27 -2.24
N ARG A 97 4.39 -7.14 -3.22
CA ARG A 97 5.32 -8.27 -3.22
C ARG A 97 5.47 -8.86 -4.62
N LEU A 98 6.40 -9.80 -4.75
CA LEU A 98 6.50 -10.65 -5.94
C LEU A 98 5.25 -11.54 -6.06
N ILE A 99 4.60 -11.48 -7.22
CA ILE A 99 3.44 -12.29 -7.59
C ILE A 99 3.90 -13.35 -8.61
N ASP A 100 3.95 -14.61 -8.20
CA ASP A 100 4.43 -15.75 -8.99
C ASP A 100 3.32 -16.73 -9.42
N ILE A 101 2.06 -16.31 -9.25
CA ILE A 101 0.90 -17.18 -9.44
C ILE A 101 0.14 -16.91 -10.74
N ILE A 102 0.48 -15.83 -11.44
CA ILE A 102 -0.18 -15.45 -12.69
C ILE A 102 0.53 -16.15 -13.85
N PRO A 103 -0.19 -16.92 -14.71
CA PRO A 103 0.41 -17.49 -15.89
C PRO A 103 0.93 -16.40 -16.84
N GLU A 104 2.15 -16.57 -17.36
CA GLU A 104 2.77 -15.58 -18.24
C GLU A 104 2.25 -15.61 -19.68
N ASP A 105 1.57 -16.68 -20.06
CA ASP A 105 1.05 -16.98 -21.40
C ASP A 105 -0.47 -16.78 -21.52
N LEU A 106 -1.03 -15.86 -20.71
CA LEU A 106 -2.44 -15.53 -20.80
C LEU A 106 -2.80 -14.96 -22.19
N PRO A 107 -3.93 -15.38 -22.77
CA PRO A 107 -4.33 -14.98 -24.13
C PRO A 107 -4.86 -13.53 -24.21
N ILE A 108 -4.95 -12.82 -23.10
CA ILE A 108 -5.46 -11.46 -22.99
C ILE A 108 -4.50 -10.58 -22.15
N PRO A 109 -4.50 -9.25 -22.37
CA PRO A 109 -3.73 -8.32 -21.57
C PRO A 109 -4.00 -8.49 -20.08
N THR A 110 -2.93 -8.57 -19.30
CA THR A 110 -3.02 -8.67 -17.84
C THR A 110 -2.03 -7.70 -17.20
N VAL A 111 -2.45 -7.07 -16.11
CA VAL A 111 -1.66 -6.10 -15.33
C VAL A 111 -1.76 -6.46 -13.86
N VAL A 112 -0.70 -6.20 -13.10
CA VAL A 112 -0.69 -6.30 -11.63
C VAL A 112 -0.67 -4.90 -11.03
N ALA A 113 -1.60 -4.63 -10.12
CA ALA A 113 -1.62 -3.44 -9.30
C ALA A 113 -1.24 -3.79 -7.87
N TYR A 114 -0.44 -2.90 -7.23
CA TYR A 114 0.04 -3.04 -5.87
C TYR A 114 0.84 -4.33 -5.63
N GLY A 115 1.58 -4.75 -6.66
CA GLY A 115 2.47 -5.90 -6.66
C GLY A 115 3.25 -5.98 -7.98
N PHE A 116 4.19 -6.90 -8.11
CA PHE A 116 5.00 -7.03 -9.32
C PHE A 116 5.31 -8.48 -9.67
N THR A 117 5.65 -8.74 -10.94
CA THR A 117 6.04 -10.07 -11.42
C THR A 117 7.54 -10.13 -11.69
N GLY A 118 8.14 -11.31 -11.56
CA GLY A 118 9.57 -11.50 -11.74
C GLY A 118 10.02 -11.49 -13.20
N SER A 119 9.15 -11.80 -14.14
CA SER A 119 9.51 -11.95 -15.55
C SER A 119 9.55 -10.65 -16.35
N GLY A 120 8.91 -9.59 -15.85
CA GLY A 120 8.72 -8.33 -16.58
C GLY A 120 7.78 -8.42 -17.80
N LYS A 121 7.18 -9.59 -18.08
CA LYS A 121 6.23 -9.76 -19.17
C LYS A 121 4.85 -9.20 -18.86
N ILE A 122 4.46 -9.24 -17.58
CA ILE A 122 3.20 -8.68 -17.09
C ILE A 122 3.52 -7.32 -16.47
N PRO A 123 2.99 -6.22 -17.02
CA PRO A 123 3.17 -4.88 -16.45
C PRO A 123 2.70 -4.82 -15.00
N SER A 124 3.38 -3.98 -14.21
CA SER A 124 3.07 -3.82 -12.80
C SER A 124 3.00 -2.34 -12.44
N VAL A 125 2.02 -1.98 -11.61
CA VAL A 125 1.86 -0.65 -11.04
C VAL A 125 2.10 -0.74 -9.54
N VAL A 126 3.12 -0.02 -9.05
CA VAL A 126 3.56 -0.03 -7.66
C VAL A 126 3.74 1.39 -7.13
N VAL A 127 3.71 1.56 -5.82
CA VAL A 127 3.94 2.86 -5.20
C VAL A 127 5.43 3.20 -5.17
N LYS A 128 5.76 4.49 -5.22
CA LYS A 128 7.15 4.98 -5.18
C LYS A 128 7.58 5.28 -3.74
N ASP A 129 7.60 4.26 -2.88
CA ASP A 129 7.92 4.38 -1.46
C ASP A 129 9.26 5.07 -1.18
N ILE A 130 10.31 4.76 -1.96
CA ILE A 130 11.62 5.43 -1.81
C ILE A 130 11.46 6.94 -1.96
N LYS A 131 10.75 7.37 -3.00
CA LYS A 131 10.54 8.80 -3.25
C LYS A 131 9.67 9.43 -2.18
N GLY A 132 8.56 8.81 -1.82
CA GLY A 132 7.65 9.34 -0.79
C GLY A 132 8.34 9.51 0.57
N ALA A 133 9.08 8.49 1.01
CA ALA A 133 9.84 8.58 2.27
C ALA A 133 10.98 9.60 2.19
N HIS A 134 11.68 9.68 1.05
CA HIS A 134 12.70 10.70 0.83
C HIS A 134 12.11 12.11 0.93
N ASP A 135 11.00 12.38 0.25
CA ASP A 135 10.37 13.70 0.24
C ASP A 135 9.89 14.10 1.65
N LEU A 136 9.26 13.18 2.37
CA LEU A 136 8.80 13.41 3.75
C LEU A 136 9.95 13.69 4.70
N VAL A 137 10.99 12.88 4.67
CA VAL A 137 12.16 13.04 5.55
C VAL A 137 12.95 14.29 5.19
N SER A 138 13.08 14.63 3.91
CA SER A 138 13.67 15.90 3.46
C SER A 138 12.88 17.10 3.98
N TYR A 139 11.55 17.00 4.04
CA TYR A 139 10.73 18.01 4.68
C TYR A 139 11.06 18.15 6.18
N ILE A 140 11.16 17.04 6.93
CA ILE A 140 11.54 17.04 8.33
C ILE A 140 12.93 17.68 8.52
N VAL A 141 13.91 17.33 7.69
CA VAL A 141 15.26 17.92 7.68
C VAL A 141 15.19 19.43 7.41
N SER A 142 14.37 19.88 6.45
CA SER A 142 14.19 21.30 6.11
C SER A 142 13.60 22.12 7.28
N ARG A 143 12.86 21.45 8.20
CA ARG A 143 12.33 22.07 9.43
C ARG A 143 13.38 22.19 10.53
N GLY A 144 14.62 21.77 10.27
CA GLY A 144 15.75 21.92 11.20
C GLY A 144 16.05 20.69 12.07
N HIS A 145 15.29 19.61 11.94
CA HIS A 145 15.53 18.38 12.68
C HIS A 145 16.79 17.68 12.17
N ARG A 146 17.63 17.20 13.10
CA ARG A 146 18.88 16.48 12.81
C ARG A 146 18.93 15.11 13.51
N LYS A 147 18.15 14.91 14.56
CA LYS A 147 17.95 13.64 15.25
C LYS A 147 16.55 13.12 14.91
N ILE A 148 16.46 12.33 13.85
CA ILE A 148 15.20 11.86 13.30
C ILE A 148 15.10 10.36 13.55
N GLY A 149 14.22 9.96 14.45
CA GLY A 149 13.92 8.55 14.70
C GLY A 149 12.96 7.97 13.66
N VAL A 150 12.99 6.66 13.46
CA VAL A 150 12.09 5.94 12.58
C VAL A 150 11.41 4.81 13.33
N ILE A 151 10.09 4.77 13.29
CA ILE A 151 9.32 3.58 13.63
C ILE A 151 8.93 2.90 12.31
N ALA A 152 9.72 1.91 11.94
CA ALA A 152 9.55 1.15 10.70
C ALA A 152 8.49 0.05 10.87
N GLY A 153 7.98 -0.45 9.76
CA GLY A 153 7.11 -1.63 9.75
C GLY A 153 7.90 -2.94 9.88
N LYS A 154 7.26 -4.06 9.53
CA LYS A 154 7.89 -5.40 9.54
C LYS A 154 9.14 -5.43 8.67
N LYS A 155 10.23 -6.01 9.16
CA LYS A 155 11.55 -6.03 8.47
C LYS A 155 11.50 -6.62 7.06
N GLU A 156 10.66 -7.64 6.87
CA GLU A 156 10.54 -8.37 5.61
C GLU A 156 9.68 -7.63 4.58
N SER A 157 8.97 -6.57 4.98
CA SER A 157 8.12 -5.80 4.10
C SER A 157 8.94 -4.99 3.10
N ILE A 158 8.58 -5.08 1.83
CA ILE A 158 9.18 -4.26 0.75
C ILE A 158 8.96 -2.77 1.04
N HIS A 159 7.77 -2.40 1.53
CA HIS A 159 7.50 -1.02 1.94
C HIS A 159 8.50 -0.53 3.01
N THR A 160 8.79 -1.36 4.02
CA THR A 160 9.77 -1.01 5.06
C THR A 160 11.15 -0.78 4.46
N GLN A 161 11.63 -1.68 3.60
CA GLN A 161 12.94 -1.58 2.98
C GLN A 161 13.03 -0.33 2.09
N SER A 162 12.04 -0.10 1.24
CA SER A 162 11.99 1.04 0.33
C SER A 162 11.88 2.38 1.08
N ARG A 163 11.05 2.46 2.12
CA ARG A 163 10.93 3.67 2.95
C ARG A 163 12.20 3.94 3.76
N LEU A 164 12.90 2.90 4.24
CA LEU A 164 14.23 3.06 4.88
C LEU A 164 15.28 3.57 3.88
N GLU A 165 15.29 3.08 2.65
CA GLU A 165 16.18 3.61 1.63
C GLU A 165 15.92 5.09 1.37
N GLY A 166 14.65 5.49 1.23
CA GLY A 166 14.27 6.91 1.10
C GLY A 166 14.70 7.76 2.28
N TYR A 167 14.52 7.26 3.51
CA TYR A 167 14.99 7.92 4.74
C TYR A 167 16.50 8.12 4.74
N GLN A 168 17.28 7.06 4.47
CA GLN A 168 18.74 7.13 4.43
C GLN A 168 19.24 8.12 3.38
N LYS A 169 18.61 8.14 2.22
CA LYS A 169 18.93 9.07 1.14
C LYS A 169 18.68 10.51 1.54
N ALA A 170 17.54 10.81 2.17
CA ALA A 170 17.24 12.15 2.65
C ALA A 170 18.19 12.62 3.75
N LEU A 171 18.58 11.74 4.67
CA LEU A 171 19.60 12.06 5.68
C LEU A 171 20.94 12.40 5.03
N PHE A 172 21.39 11.58 4.07
CA PHE A 172 22.65 11.80 3.37
C PHE A 172 22.68 13.14 2.64
N GLU A 173 21.62 13.45 1.89
CA GLU A 173 21.47 14.74 1.19
C GLU A 173 21.39 15.93 2.16
N GLY A 174 20.82 15.71 3.36
CA GLY A 174 20.76 16.69 4.46
C GLY A 174 22.06 16.83 5.25
N GLY A 175 23.12 16.09 4.92
CA GLY A 175 24.40 16.09 5.67
C GLY A 175 24.27 15.49 7.07
N ILE A 176 23.36 14.54 7.28
CA ILE A 176 23.11 13.83 8.54
C ILE A 176 23.65 12.41 8.42
N LEU A 177 24.48 12.00 9.38
CA LEU A 177 24.97 10.62 9.42
C LEU A 177 23.82 9.67 9.80
N TYR A 178 23.68 8.58 9.04
CA TYR A 178 22.75 7.51 9.38
C TYR A 178 23.21 6.81 10.66
N ASP A 179 22.29 6.71 11.61
CA ASP A 179 22.45 5.97 12.85
C ASP A 179 21.43 4.82 12.89
N PRO A 180 21.85 3.55 12.79
CA PRO A 180 20.95 2.40 12.84
C PRO A 180 20.18 2.30 14.16
N ASP A 181 20.71 2.89 15.24
CA ASP A 181 20.06 2.92 16.53
C ASP A 181 18.84 3.85 16.58
N MET A 182 18.70 4.75 15.62
CA MET A 182 17.52 5.59 15.43
C MET A 182 16.41 4.89 14.65
N VAL A 183 16.52 3.59 14.38
CA VAL A 183 15.50 2.80 13.67
C VAL A 183 14.97 1.70 14.57
N THR A 184 13.67 1.73 14.83
CA THR A 184 12.93 0.65 15.51
C THR A 184 11.97 -0.02 14.54
N TYR A 185 11.49 -1.21 14.87
CA TYR A 185 10.58 -1.97 14.02
C TYR A 185 9.29 -2.31 14.76
N GLY A 186 8.17 -2.22 14.05
CA GLY A 186 6.84 -2.53 14.56
C GLY A 186 6.05 -3.41 13.58
N ASP A 187 4.79 -3.62 13.91
CA ASP A 187 3.87 -4.51 13.21
C ASP A 187 2.78 -3.78 12.40
N TRP A 188 3.02 -2.51 12.04
CA TRP A 188 2.08 -1.64 11.33
C TRP A 188 0.85 -1.22 12.16
N ASP A 189 0.83 -1.51 13.45
CA ASP A 189 -0.26 -1.21 14.37
C ASP A 189 0.04 -0.03 15.31
N ARG A 190 -1.00 0.48 15.96
CA ARG A 190 -0.90 1.61 16.88
C ARG A 190 -0.05 1.26 18.11
N GLN A 191 -0.13 0.01 18.57
CA GLN A 191 0.61 -0.47 19.75
C GLN A 191 2.12 -0.41 19.53
N SER A 192 2.61 -0.84 18.37
CA SER A 192 4.04 -0.77 18.07
C SER A 192 4.56 0.68 17.94
N GLY A 193 3.72 1.60 17.48
CA GLY A 193 4.02 3.03 17.54
C GLY A 193 4.23 3.52 18.95
N TYR A 194 3.30 3.20 19.83
CA TYR A 194 3.35 3.54 21.25
C TYR A 194 4.61 2.99 21.94
N GLU A 195 4.89 1.69 21.81
CA GLU A 195 6.00 1.01 22.48
C GLU A 195 7.38 1.48 22.01
N ASN A 196 7.53 1.81 20.73
CA ASN A 196 8.81 2.22 20.16
C ASN A 196 9.13 3.71 20.39
N THR A 197 8.17 4.51 20.82
CA THR A 197 8.37 5.94 21.02
C THR A 197 9.41 6.22 22.12
N ASP A 198 9.34 5.56 23.28
CA ASP A 198 10.29 5.75 24.39
C ASP A 198 11.73 5.49 23.94
N ILE A 199 11.97 4.43 23.19
CA ILE A 199 13.30 4.05 22.69
C ILE A 199 13.94 5.19 21.91
N LEU A 200 13.16 5.84 21.05
CA LEU A 200 13.64 6.94 20.22
C LEU A 200 13.82 8.24 21.00
N LEU A 201 12.94 8.51 21.97
CA LEU A 201 13.07 9.65 22.86
C LEU A 201 14.33 9.55 23.74
N GLU A 202 14.62 8.37 24.31
CA GLU A 202 15.84 8.12 25.10
C GLU A 202 17.12 8.37 24.30
N LYS A 203 17.08 8.14 22.98
CA LYS A 203 18.16 8.45 22.05
C LYS A 203 18.21 9.91 21.60
N GLY A 204 17.25 10.71 22.07
CA GLY A 204 17.16 12.13 21.83
C GLY A 204 16.58 12.51 20.47
N ALA A 205 15.69 11.68 19.91
CA ALA A 205 14.94 12.03 18.71
C ALA A 205 14.14 13.33 18.91
N THR A 206 14.31 14.28 18.01
CA THR A 206 13.51 15.53 17.97
C THR A 206 12.39 15.45 16.96
N ALA A 207 12.42 14.45 16.08
CA ALA A 207 11.37 14.11 15.16
C ALA A 207 11.29 12.59 15.02
N ILE A 208 10.09 12.06 14.82
CA ILE A 208 9.83 10.64 14.60
C ILE A 208 9.07 10.48 13.29
N PHE A 209 9.66 9.75 12.34
CA PHE A 209 9.01 9.29 11.14
C PHE A 209 8.42 7.90 11.40
N CYS A 210 7.10 7.79 11.43
CA CYS A 210 6.38 6.54 11.50
C CYS A 210 6.01 6.09 10.08
N MET A 211 6.32 4.86 9.72
CA MET A 211 6.11 4.36 8.36
C MET A 211 4.64 4.07 8.03
N ASN A 212 3.70 4.31 8.95
CA ASN A 212 2.28 4.49 8.66
C ASN A 212 1.60 5.36 9.72
N ASP A 213 0.36 5.77 9.43
CA ASP A 213 -0.40 6.65 10.32
C ASP A 213 -0.87 5.97 11.61
N PHE A 214 -1.08 4.64 11.61
CA PHE A 214 -1.43 3.94 12.85
C PHE A 214 -0.29 3.97 13.87
N MET A 215 0.94 3.72 13.43
CA MET A 215 2.10 3.85 14.32
C MET A 215 2.31 5.30 14.76
N ALA A 216 2.08 6.27 13.86
CA ALA A 216 2.11 7.69 14.24
C ALA A 216 1.09 8.01 15.33
N GLY A 217 -0.14 7.50 15.21
CA GLY A 217 -1.14 7.64 16.26
C GLY A 217 -0.71 7.04 17.59
N GLY A 218 -0.06 5.87 17.58
CA GLY A 218 0.53 5.29 18.81
C GLY A 218 1.63 6.18 19.43
N THR A 219 2.42 6.82 18.57
CA THR A 219 3.40 7.83 19.03
C THR A 219 2.70 9.02 19.69
N TYR A 220 1.60 9.53 19.13
CA TYR A 220 0.80 10.60 19.74
C TYR A 220 0.28 10.19 21.11
N ASP A 221 -0.29 8.99 21.26
CA ASP A 221 -0.76 8.47 22.55
C ASP A 221 0.35 8.47 23.59
N ARG A 222 1.54 7.99 23.21
CA ARG A 222 2.66 7.92 24.14
C ARG A 222 3.19 9.28 24.55
N LEU A 223 3.30 10.20 23.58
CA LEU A 223 3.71 11.59 23.88
C LEU A 223 2.73 12.26 24.84
N GLU A 224 1.41 12.10 24.64
CA GLU A 224 0.39 12.66 25.53
C GLU A 224 0.54 12.14 26.96
N GLU A 225 0.74 10.83 27.16
CA GLU A 225 0.97 10.25 28.49
C GLU A 225 2.24 10.77 29.18
N LEU A 226 3.28 11.09 28.40
CA LEU A 226 4.52 11.69 28.90
C LEU A 226 4.39 13.19 29.15
N GLY A 227 3.23 13.80 28.87
CA GLY A 227 3.03 15.25 28.95
C GLY A 227 3.77 16.04 27.87
N LEU A 228 4.17 15.37 26.78
CA LEU A 228 4.79 15.95 25.59
C LEU A 228 3.75 16.19 24.49
N HIS A 229 3.98 17.18 23.66
CA HIS A 229 3.05 17.57 22.61
C HIS A 229 3.67 17.31 21.23
N ALA A 230 3.01 16.50 20.42
CA ALA A 230 3.38 16.31 19.02
C ALA A 230 3.39 17.66 18.27
N GLY A 231 4.39 17.89 17.45
CA GLY A 231 4.58 19.12 16.69
C GLY A 231 5.16 20.30 17.46
N LYS A 232 5.23 20.22 18.80
CA LYS A 232 5.83 21.25 19.66
C LYS A 232 7.10 20.75 20.33
N ASP A 233 7.00 19.66 21.07
CA ASP A 233 8.12 19.07 21.80
C ASP A 233 8.85 18.03 20.97
N VAL A 234 8.10 17.23 20.19
CA VAL A 234 8.60 16.24 19.23
C VAL A 234 7.78 16.32 17.94
N ALA A 235 8.44 16.48 16.81
CA ALA A 235 7.75 16.39 15.53
C ALA A 235 7.39 14.94 15.21
N VAL A 236 6.19 14.69 14.69
CA VAL A 236 5.73 13.37 14.28
C VAL A 236 5.23 13.44 12.85
N ALA A 237 5.67 12.51 12.02
CA ALA A 237 5.18 12.35 10.66
C ALA A 237 4.78 10.90 10.39
N GLY A 238 3.68 10.71 9.69
CA GLY A 238 3.12 9.43 9.29
C GLY A 238 3.27 9.14 7.81
N TYR A 239 2.61 8.10 7.36
CA TYR A 239 2.56 7.67 5.97
C TYR A 239 1.21 6.98 5.75
N ASP A 240 0.66 7.06 4.58
CA ASP A 240 -0.60 6.55 4.03
C ASP A 240 -1.70 7.62 3.86
N ASN A 241 -1.70 8.69 4.66
CA ASN A 241 -2.75 9.72 4.71
C ASN A 241 -4.15 9.14 4.97
N ARG A 242 -4.26 8.29 5.99
CA ARG A 242 -5.54 7.73 6.41
C ARG A 242 -6.43 8.80 7.05
N GLU A 243 -7.73 8.60 6.99
CA GLU A 243 -8.72 9.51 7.58
C GLU A 243 -8.39 9.89 9.04
N MET A 244 -7.89 8.95 9.83
CA MET A 244 -7.49 9.21 11.22
C MET A 244 -6.43 10.32 11.37
N ALA A 245 -5.59 10.54 10.36
CA ALA A 245 -4.54 11.55 10.41
C ALA A 245 -5.08 12.97 10.65
N CYS A 246 -6.28 13.27 10.15
CA CYS A 246 -6.91 14.58 10.34
C CYS A 246 -7.55 14.76 11.73
N TYR A 247 -7.76 13.67 12.48
CA TYR A 247 -8.34 13.71 13.83
C TYR A 247 -7.31 13.77 14.95
N GLU A 248 -6.03 13.49 14.66
CA GLU A 248 -4.96 13.68 15.63
C GLU A 248 -4.82 15.16 16.02
N LYS A 249 -4.26 15.45 17.20
CA LYS A 249 -4.14 16.82 17.73
C LYS A 249 -2.69 17.13 18.11
N PRO A 250 -2.02 17.98 17.29
CA PRO A 250 -2.46 18.59 16.03
C PRO A 250 -2.67 17.56 14.91
N PRO A 251 -3.34 17.91 13.80
CA PRO A 251 -3.46 16.99 12.65
C PRO A 251 -2.10 16.49 12.19
N LEU A 252 -2.02 15.19 11.87
CA LEU A 252 -0.78 14.52 11.53
C LEU A 252 -0.26 14.97 10.16
N THR A 253 1.01 15.35 10.10
CA THR A 253 1.73 15.46 8.82
C THR A 253 1.98 14.06 8.28
N THR A 254 1.51 13.76 7.09
CA THR A 254 1.62 12.41 6.53
C THR A 254 1.85 12.44 5.02
N MET A 255 2.47 11.39 4.47
CA MET A 255 2.64 11.19 3.03
C MET A 255 1.42 10.45 2.49
N ALA A 256 0.74 11.04 1.51
CA ALA A 256 -0.37 10.38 0.84
C ALA A 256 0.10 9.29 -0.13
N LEU A 257 -0.55 8.13 -0.11
CA LEU A 257 -0.40 7.13 -1.15
C LEU A 257 -1.37 7.45 -2.30
N PRO A 258 -0.91 7.48 -3.57
CA PRO A 258 -1.77 7.70 -4.73
C PRO A 258 -2.48 6.40 -5.13
N LEU A 259 -3.36 5.90 -4.26
CA LEU A 259 -4.00 4.60 -4.45
C LEU A 259 -5.14 4.64 -5.47
N HIS A 260 -5.80 5.76 -5.60
CA HIS A 260 -6.88 5.98 -6.57
C HIS A 260 -6.35 6.33 -7.97
N ASP A 261 -5.19 7.03 -8.06
CA ASP A 261 -4.56 7.46 -9.32
C ASP A 261 -3.92 6.29 -10.09
#